data_430d125a7f556af0341615c302f346b7
#
_entry.id   430d125a7f556af0341615c302f346b7
#
_cell.length_a   1.000
_cell.length_b   1.000
_cell.length_c   1.000
_cell.angle_alpha   90.00
_cell.angle_beta   90.00
_cell.angle_gamma   90.00
#
_symmetry.space_group_name_H-M   'P 1'
#
loop_
_entity.id
_entity.type
_entity.pdbx_description
1 polymer ?
#
loop_
_entity_poly.entity_id
_entity_poly.type
_entity_poly.pdbx_seq_one_letter_code
_entity_poly.pdbx_strand_id
1 'polypeptide(L)'
;ISDVSVPANIEGVIAVGTITRNGATWSQTATGSAIDPYTQENRSYPSQKPEVIAPGVLLLSTSGSSSEPSYAYSTGTSDSTVLVTGALALILQLHGEDLRGEDGEIGAEEMDLVKRTLASSCDKSVTEGAPHDSKGGYGSLDAVQWAADVGFELNAN
;
A
#
# COMPACT_ATOMS: atom_id res chain seq x y z
N ILE A 1 6.13 20.03 1.69
CA ILE A 1 6.18 18.58 1.47
C ILE A 1 5.61 18.36 0.09
N SER A 2 6.39 17.71 -0.79
CA SER A 2 6.02 17.49 -2.18
C SER A 2 4.95 16.40 -2.31
N ASP A 3 4.21 16.46 -3.41
CA ASP A 3 3.29 15.40 -3.85
C ASP A 3 4.01 14.05 -4.00
N VAL A 4 3.22 12.97 -4.03
CA VAL A 4 3.72 11.63 -4.34
C VAL A 4 4.42 11.63 -5.69
N SER A 5 5.65 11.15 -5.72
CA SER A 5 6.52 11.21 -6.90
C SER A 5 6.29 10.02 -7.85
N VAL A 6 6.76 10.17 -9.10
CA VAL A 6 6.87 9.08 -10.07
C VAL A 6 7.83 8.00 -9.51
N PRO A 7 7.50 6.68 -9.65
CA PRO A 7 6.32 6.12 -10.35
C PRO A 7 5.07 5.96 -9.47
N ALA A 8 5.15 6.24 -8.16
CA ALA A 8 4.06 5.97 -7.22
C ALA A 8 2.78 6.78 -7.49
N ASN A 9 2.88 7.91 -8.20
CA ASN A 9 1.73 8.74 -8.58
C ASN A 9 0.95 8.21 -9.81
N ILE A 10 1.40 7.12 -10.45
CA ILE A 10 0.70 6.47 -11.56
C ILE A 10 -0.48 5.68 -11.01
N GLU A 11 -1.62 5.69 -11.71
CA GLU A 11 -2.88 5.08 -11.25
C GLU A 11 -2.74 3.58 -10.94
N GLY A 12 -2.09 2.81 -11.81
CA GLY A 12 -1.87 1.37 -11.64
C GLY A 12 -0.86 0.99 -10.56
N VAL A 13 -0.23 1.94 -9.87
CA VAL A 13 0.79 1.71 -8.85
C VAL A 13 0.22 1.99 -7.46
N ILE A 14 0.55 1.16 -6.47
CA ILE A 14 0.19 1.40 -5.07
C ILE A 14 1.23 2.33 -4.45
N ALA A 15 0.82 3.54 -4.08
CA ALA A 15 1.65 4.48 -3.34
C ALA A 15 1.53 4.23 -1.84
N VAL A 16 2.67 4.13 -1.17
CA VAL A 16 2.75 3.79 0.25
C VAL A 16 3.32 4.95 1.06
N GLY A 17 2.56 5.39 2.04
CA GLY A 17 3.02 6.32 3.07
C GLY A 17 3.53 5.57 4.31
N THR A 18 3.89 6.33 5.35
CA THR A 18 4.56 5.78 6.53
C THR A 18 3.88 6.22 7.82
N ILE A 19 3.73 5.27 8.76
CA ILE A 19 3.38 5.53 10.15
C ILE A 19 4.57 5.29 11.07
N THR A 20 4.57 6.02 12.16
CA THR A 20 5.49 5.85 13.28
C THR A 20 5.05 4.68 14.16
N ARG A 21 5.92 4.25 15.08
CA ARG A 21 5.63 3.16 16.02
C ARG A 21 4.40 3.39 16.91
N ASN A 22 4.06 4.64 17.17
CA ASN A 22 2.88 5.01 17.96
C ASN A 22 1.60 5.22 17.13
N GLY A 23 1.61 4.83 15.85
CA GLY A 23 0.45 4.90 14.96
C GLY A 23 0.20 6.25 14.31
N ALA A 24 1.01 7.27 14.58
CA ALA A 24 0.86 8.57 13.95
C ALA A 24 1.47 8.58 12.53
N THR A 25 0.83 9.27 11.60
CA THR A 25 1.40 9.50 10.27
C THR A 25 2.75 10.22 10.38
N TRP A 26 3.78 9.71 9.71
CA TRP A 26 5.11 10.30 9.75
C TRP A 26 5.12 11.66 9.06
N SER A 27 5.72 12.66 9.72
CA SER A 27 5.70 14.06 9.25
C SER A 27 6.34 14.28 7.88
N GLN A 28 7.27 13.40 7.46
CA GLN A 28 7.98 13.49 6.19
C GLN A 28 7.35 12.65 5.08
N THR A 29 6.25 11.91 5.36
CA THR A 29 5.52 11.23 4.29
C THR A 29 4.97 12.24 3.29
N ALA A 30 4.99 11.91 2.01
CA ALA A 30 4.47 12.79 0.95
C ALA A 30 2.95 12.94 1.09
N THR A 31 2.42 14.05 0.63
CA THR A 31 0.98 14.32 0.57
C THR A 31 0.48 13.99 -0.83
N GLY A 32 -0.51 13.14 -0.95
CA GLY A 32 -1.08 12.79 -2.24
C GLY A 32 -1.95 13.91 -2.81
N SER A 33 -1.84 14.16 -4.11
CA SER A 33 -2.72 15.07 -4.83
C SER A 33 -4.06 14.42 -5.13
N ALA A 34 -5.14 15.19 -4.98
CA ALA A 34 -6.47 14.80 -5.43
C ALA A 34 -6.60 14.77 -6.95
N ILE A 35 -5.69 15.42 -7.66
CA ILE A 35 -5.68 15.53 -9.13
C ILE A 35 -4.56 14.65 -9.68
N ASP A 36 -4.87 13.88 -10.71
CA ASP A 36 -3.87 13.14 -11.47
C ASP A 36 -3.05 14.12 -12.32
N PRO A 37 -1.71 14.15 -12.19
CA PRO A 37 -0.88 15.11 -12.90
C PRO A 37 -0.81 14.90 -14.41
N TYR A 38 -1.19 13.71 -14.90
CA TYR A 38 -1.14 13.36 -16.32
C TYR A 38 -2.46 13.64 -17.03
N THR A 39 -3.59 13.24 -16.42
CA THR A 39 -4.93 13.42 -17.02
C THR A 39 -5.57 14.75 -16.63
N GLN A 40 -5.10 15.39 -15.56
CA GLN A 40 -5.69 16.60 -14.95
C GLN A 40 -7.12 16.35 -14.40
N GLU A 41 -7.48 15.10 -14.19
CA GLU A 41 -8.76 14.69 -13.62
C GLU A 41 -8.63 14.37 -12.12
N ASN A 42 -9.76 14.41 -11.41
CA ASN A 42 -9.80 14.00 -10.02
C ASN A 42 -9.57 12.50 -9.92
N ARG A 43 -8.66 12.11 -9.02
CA ARG A 43 -8.45 10.69 -8.67
C ARG A 43 -9.69 10.14 -7.98
N SER A 44 -10.08 8.95 -8.35
CA SER A 44 -11.22 8.24 -7.76
C SER A 44 -10.77 7.02 -6.96
N TYR A 45 -11.66 6.50 -6.12
CA TYR A 45 -11.50 5.20 -5.47
C TYR A 45 -11.30 4.09 -6.53
N PRO A 46 -10.37 3.16 -6.34
CA PRO A 46 -9.44 2.99 -5.22
C PRO A 46 -8.04 3.61 -5.48
N SER A 47 -7.91 4.55 -6.41
CA SER A 47 -6.62 5.08 -6.90
C SER A 47 -6.23 6.45 -6.35
N GLN A 48 -6.89 6.92 -5.27
CA GLN A 48 -6.47 8.12 -4.54
C GLN A 48 -5.12 7.89 -3.85
N LYS A 49 -4.25 8.91 -3.87
CA LYS A 49 -2.86 8.81 -3.37
C LYS A 49 -2.66 9.45 -2.00
N PRO A 50 -1.82 8.84 -1.13
CA PRO A 50 -1.33 7.47 -1.23
C PRO A 50 -2.49 6.48 -1.03
N GLU A 51 -2.35 5.22 -1.42
CA GLU A 51 -3.38 4.23 -1.17
C GLU A 51 -3.37 3.71 0.28
N VAL A 52 -2.17 3.49 0.83
CA VAL A 52 -2.02 2.85 2.13
C VAL A 52 -0.83 3.42 2.88
N ILE A 53 -0.85 3.33 4.20
CA ILE A 53 0.33 3.55 5.02
C ILE A 53 0.71 2.28 5.77
N ALA A 54 2.01 2.14 6.05
CA ALA A 54 2.54 1.01 6.80
C ALA A 54 3.68 1.47 7.73
N PRO A 55 4.08 0.68 8.73
CA PRO A 55 5.23 1.00 9.56
C PRO A 55 6.49 1.25 8.73
N GLY A 56 7.27 2.29 9.04
CA GLY A 56 8.48 2.62 8.29
C GLY A 56 9.42 3.54 9.08
N VAL A 57 9.23 3.68 10.39
CA VAL A 57 10.11 4.49 11.25
C VAL A 57 10.80 3.60 12.27
N LEU A 58 12.13 3.62 12.28
CA LEU A 58 12.98 2.81 13.18
C LEU A 58 12.64 1.31 13.10
N LEU A 59 12.47 0.79 11.88
CA LEU A 59 12.34 -0.65 11.67
C LEU A 59 13.69 -1.35 11.84
N LEU A 60 13.72 -2.37 12.70
CA LEU A 60 14.88 -3.23 12.85
C LEU A 60 14.89 -4.29 11.75
N SER A 61 15.95 -4.34 10.99
CA SER A 61 16.14 -5.33 9.92
C SER A 61 17.56 -5.87 9.92
N THR A 62 17.79 -6.95 9.20
CA THR A 62 19.12 -7.48 8.95
C THR A 62 19.94 -6.50 8.13
N SER A 63 21.23 -6.40 8.45
CA SER A 63 22.19 -5.57 7.71
C SER A 63 23.20 -6.44 7.00
N GLY A 64 23.41 -6.17 5.70
CA GLY A 64 24.43 -6.84 4.88
C GLY A 64 25.80 -6.13 4.87
N SER A 65 26.01 -5.14 5.74
CA SER A 65 27.22 -4.31 5.70
C SER A 65 28.45 -4.90 6.39
N SER A 66 28.35 -6.08 7.01
CA SER A 66 29.45 -6.75 7.70
C SER A 66 29.53 -8.23 7.34
N SER A 67 30.70 -8.83 7.56
CA SER A 67 30.92 -10.29 7.41
C SER A 67 30.21 -11.12 8.48
N GLU A 68 29.73 -10.48 9.54
CA GLU A 68 28.96 -11.09 10.61
C GLU A 68 27.49 -10.69 10.53
N PRO A 69 26.56 -11.57 10.95
CA PRO A 69 25.16 -11.22 11.03
C PRO A 69 24.95 -9.98 11.90
N SER A 70 24.38 -8.95 11.34
CA SER A 70 24.14 -7.69 12.03
C SER A 70 22.75 -7.16 11.76
N TYR A 71 22.30 -6.24 12.62
CA TYR A 71 20.99 -5.59 12.50
C TYR A 71 21.18 -4.08 12.44
N ALA A 72 20.32 -3.42 11.72
CA ALA A 72 20.29 -1.95 11.64
C ALA A 72 18.85 -1.45 11.71
N TYR A 73 18.69 -0.24 12.23
CA TYR A 73 17.43 0.49 12.12
C TYR A 73 17.39 1.27 10.82
N SER A 74 16.23 1.19 10.15
CA SER A 74 15.93 1.98 8.96
C SER A 74 14.70 2.84 9.16
N THR A 75 14.60 3.94 8.42
CA THR A 75 13.45 4.85 8.44
C THR A 75 13.20 5.41 7.05
N GLY A 76 12.01 5.17 6.52
CA GLY A 76 11.57 5.73 5.25
C GLY A 76 10.27 5.12 4.76
N THR A 77 9.62 5.77 3.81
CA THR A 77 8.51 5.19 3.06
C THR A 77 8.94 3.97 2.25
N SER A 78 10.24 3.85 1.94
CA SER A 78 10.83 2.66 1.33
C SER A 78 10.64 1.41 2.20
N ASP A 79 10.84 1.53 3.52
CA ASP A 79 10.64 0.43 4.47
C ASP A 79 9.16 0.02 4.53
N SER A 80 8.25 0.98 4.54
CA SER A 80 6.80 0.73 4.46
C SER A 80 6.41 0.03 3.16
N THR A 81 7.00 0.45 2.03
CA THR A 81 6.74 -0.15 0.72
C THR A 81 7.15 -1.62 0.68
N VAL A 82 8.27 -1.97 1.29
CA VAL A 82 8.71 -3.38 1.38
C VAL A 82 7.73 -4.23 2.17
N LEU A 83 7.15 -3.71 3.25
CA LEU A 83 6.13 -4.44 4.03
C LEU A 83 4.85 -4.68 3.22
N VAL A 84 4.36 -3.65 2.50
CA VAL A 84 3.19 -3.80 1.61
C VAL A 84 3.48 -4.78 0.48
N THR A 85 4.69 -4.71 -0.12
CA THR A 85 5.12 -5.64 -1.16
C THR A 85 5.19 -7.08 -0.64
N GLY A 86 5.70 -7.27 0.58
CA GLY A 86 5.74 -8.59 1.22
C GLY A 86 4.35 -9.15 1.48
N ALA A 87 3.41 -8.32 1.95
CA ALA A 87 2.02 -8.71 2.13
C ALA A 87 1.37 -9.12 0.80
N LEU A 88 1.56 -8.33 -0.25
CA LEU A 88 1.05 -8.65 -1.59
C LEU A 88 1.66 -9.94 -2.14
N ALA A 89 2.95 -10.19 -1.91
CA ALA A 89 3.59 -11.44 -2.33
C ALA A 89 2.96 -12.66 -1.66
N LEU A 90 2.60 -12.58 -0.38
CA LEU A 90 1.88 -13.65 0.32
C LEU A 90 0.45 -13.82 -0.19
N ILE A 91 -0.25 -12.74 -0.53
CA ILE A 91 -1.58 -12.78 -1.14
C ILE A 91 -1.50 -13.46 -2.52
N LEU A 92 -0.51 -13.11 -3.33
CA LEU A 92 -0.29 -13.75 -4.62
C LEU A 92 0.10 -15.24 -4.48
N GLN A 93 0.77 -15.63 -3.40
CA GLN A 93 1.02 -17.03 -3.11
C GLN A 93 -0.27 -17.79 -2.77
N LEU A 94 -1.20 -17.15 -2.07
CA LEU A 94 -2.46 -17.76 -1.64
C LEU A 94 -3.52 -17.81 -2.76
N HIS A 95 -3.59 -16.75 -3.57
CA HIS A 95 -4.69 -16.49 -4.49
C HIS A 95 -4.24 -16.22 -5.94
N GLY A 96 -2.95 -16.34 -6.25
CA GLY A 96 -2.41 -15.91 -7.54
C GLY A 96 -2.96 -16.67 -8.75
N GLU A 97 -3.34 -17.92 -8.59
CA GLU A 97 -3.99 -18.68 -9.67
C GLU A 97 -5.40 -18.15 -9.95
N ASP A 98 -6.15 -17.85 -8.88
CA ASP A 98 -7.53 -17.33 -8.99
C ASP A 98 -7.56 -15.84 -9.39
N LEU A 99 -6.47 -15.10 -9.09
CA LEU A 99 -6.28 -13.70 -9.49
C LEU A 99 -5.92 -13.53 -10.98
N ARG A 100 -5.51 -14.60 -11.65
CA ARG A 100 -5.22 -14.51 -13.09
C ARG A 100 -6.53 -14.50 -13.86
N GLY A 101 -6.65 -13.56 -14.80
CA GLY A 101 -7.78 -13.52 -15.73
C GLY A 101 -7.84 -14.76 -16.62
N GLU A 102 -8.86 -14.85 -17.45
CA GLU A 102 -9.03 -15.95 -18.43
C GLU A 102 -7.84 -16.10 -19.39
N ASP A 103 -7.09 -15.00 -19.60
CA ASP A 103 -5.87 -14.96 -20.39
C ASP A 103 -4.62 -15.46 -19.66
N GLY A 104 -4.73 -15.75 -18.34
CA GLY A 104 -3.64 -16.18 -17.47
C GLY A 104 -2.74 -15.04 -16.96
N GLU A 105 -3.11 -13.80 -17.21
CA GLU A 105 -2.35 -12.61 -16.81
C GLU A 105 -3.04 -11.89 -15.62
N ILE A 106 -2.30 -11.02 -14.96
CA ILE A 106 -2.85 -10.06 -13.97
C ILE A 106 -2.89 -8.70 -14.66
N GLY A 107 -4.05 -8.33 -15.14
CA GLY A 107 -4.29 -7.09 -15.87
C GLY A 107 -4.83 -5.95 -15.01
N ALA A 108 -5.51 -5.02 -15.66
CA ALA A 108 -6.06 -3.83 -15.00
C ALA A 108 -7.24 -4.15 -14.07
N GLU A 109 -8.06 -5.14 -14.42
CA GLU A 109 -9.23 -5.56 -13.63
C GLU A 109 -8.79 -6.23 -12.33
N GLU A 110 -7.81 -7.13 -12.40
CA GLU A 110 -7.23 -7.82 -11.25
C GLU A 110 -6.49 -6.83 -10.34
N MET A 111 -5.76 -5.86 -10.92
CA MET A 111 -5.14 -4.79 -10.15
C MET A 111 -6.16 -3.88 -9.46
N ASP A 112 -7.29 -3.61 -10.10
CA ASP A 112 -8.40 -2.88 -9.47
C ASP A 112 -8.98 -3.67 -8.27
N LEU A 113 -9.18 -4.98 -8.41
CA LEU A 113 -9.60 -5.85 -7.31
C LEU A 113 -8.60 -5.80 -6.15
N VAL A 114 -7.30 -5.94 -6.44
CA VAL A 114 -6.23 -5.87 -5.43
C VAL A 114 -6.24 -4.52 -4.70
N LYS A 115 -6.43 -3.41 -5.41
CA LYS A 115 -6.48 -2.07 -4.82
C LYS A 115 -7.77 -1.80 -4.04
N ARG A 116 -8.92 -2.27 -4.53
CA ARG A 116 -10.20 -2.13 -3.82
C ARG A 116 -10.19 -2.90 -2.50
N THR A 117 -9.72 -4.13 -2.52
CA THR A 117 -9.60 -4.96 -1.31
C THR A 117 -8.55 -4.42 -0.35
N LEU A 118 -7.44 -3.85 -0.84
CA LEU A 118 -6.50 -3.11 0.01
C LEU A 118 -7.19 -1.93 0.71
N ALA A 119 -7.90 -1.10 -0.05
CA ALA A 119 -8.56 0.09 0.48
C ALA A 119 -9.65 -0.25 1.51
N SER A 120 -10.41 -1.34 1.30
CA SER A 120 -11.46 -1.79 2.22
C SER A 120 -10.89 -2.40 3.51
N SER A 121 -9.79 -3.14 3.41
CA SER A 121 -9.17 -3.85 4.53
C SER A 121 -8.34 -2.97 5.47
N CYS A 122 -7.96 -1.76 5.06
CA CYS A 122 -7.14 -0.85 5.88
C CYS A 122 -7.79 -0.50 7.22
N ASP A 123 -6.99 -0.47 8.29
CA ASP A 123 -7.41 0.09 9.57
C ASP A 123 -7.57 1.61 9.46
N LYS A 124 -8.80 2.08 9.69
CA LYS A 124 -9.21 3.49 9.57
C LYS A 124 -8.86 4.34 10.80
N SER A 125 -8.29 3.78 11.84
CA SER A 125 -7.97 4.52 13.07
C SER A 125 -7.03 5.71 12.81
N VAL A 126 -6.10 5.56 11.88
CA VAL A 126 -5.14 6.62 11.49
C VAL A 126 -5.74 7.74 10.64
N THR A 127 -6.90 7.52 10.04
CA THR A 127 -7.64 8.50 9.23
C THR A 127 -8.87 9.05 9.96
N GLU A 128 -9.00 8.74 11.25
CA GLU A 128 -10.15 9.13 12.09
C GLU A 128 -11.50 8.69 11.47
N GLY A 129 -11.49 7.58 10.74
CA GLY A 129 -12.66 7.04 10.06
C GLY A 129 -12.98 7.69 8.71
N ALA A 130 -12.16 8.64 8.23
CA ALA A 130 -12.33 9.22 6.90
C ALA A 130 -12.16 8.14 5.82
N PRO A 131 -12.91 8.21 4.71
CA PRO A 131 -12.77 7.26 3.60
C PRO A 131 -11.36 7.24 3.00
N HIS A 132 -10.73 8.41 2.90
CA HIS A 132 -9.37 8.61 2.44
C HIS A 132 -8.79 9.89 3.05
N ASP A 133 -7.50 9.88 3.34
CA ASP A 133 -6.73 11.04 3.79
C ASP A 133 -5.50 11.24 2.91
N SER A 134 -5.13 12.48 2.61
CA SER A 134 -4.05 12.82 1.68
C SER A 134 -2.64 12.37 2.14
N LYS A 135 -2.48 11.99 3.39
CA LYS A 135 -1.23 11.42 3.95
C LYS A 135 -1.42 10.01 4.46
N GLY A 136 -2.59 9.72 5.05
CA GLY A 136 -2.94 8.44 5.65
C GLY A 136 -3.48 7.41 4.64
N GLY A 137 -3.77 7.84 3.41
CA GLY A 137 -4.37 6.97 2.41
C GLY A 137 -5.75 6.48 2.83
N TYR A 138 -6.06 5.24 2.48
CA TYR A 138 -7.26 4.54 2.95
C TYR A 138 -7.11 4.03 4.39
N GLY A 139 -5.93 4.15 5.00
CA GLY A 139 -5.64 3.72 6.35
C GLY A 139 -4.33 2.94 6.46
N SER A 140 -4.09 2.33 7.62
CA SER A 140 -2.91 1.50 7.81
C SER A 140 -3.13 0.06 7.31
N LEU A 141 -2.06 -0.54 6.79
CA LEU A 141 -2.06 -1.91 6.28
C LEU A 141 -2.54 -2.91 7.34
N ASP A 142 -3.59 -3.67 7.01
CA ASP A 142 -3.95 -4.91 7.66
C ASP A 142 -3.79 -6.06 6.64
N ALA A 143 -2.63 -6.71 6.66
CA ALA A 143 -2.29 -7.74 5.69
C ALA A 143 -3.18 -8.99 5.80
N VAL A 144 -3.67 -9.30 6.99
CA VAL A 144 -4.55 -10.47 7.24
C VAL A 144 -5.94 -10.20 6.67
N GLN A 145 -6.49 -9.02 6.98
CA GLN A 145 -7.79 -8.64 6.45
C GLN A 145 -7.74 -8.48 4.93
N TRP A 146 -6.65 -7.91 4.39
CA TRP A 146 -6.49 -7.79 2.94
C TRP A 146 -6.49 -9.15 2.23
N ALA A 147 -5.74 -10.13 2.74
CA ALA A 147 -5.75 -11.48 2.19
C ALA A 147 -7.15 -12.14 2.24
N ALA A 148 -7.88 -11.91 3.34
CA ALA A 148 -9.24 -12.42 3.51
C ALA A 148 -10.22 -11.76 2.52
N ASP A 149 -10.13 -10.45 2.33
CA ASP A 149 -11.00 -9.69 1.42
C ASP A 149 -10.75 -10.08 -0.05
N VAL A 150 -9.49 -10.29 -0.45
CA VAL A 150 -9.16 -10.84 -1.78
C VAL A 150 -9.81 -12.19 -1.99
N GLY A 151 -9.65 -13.13 -1.05
CA GLY A 151 -10.26 -14.46 -1.15
C GLY A 151 -11.78 -14.42 -1.18
N PHE A 152 -12.42 -13.50 -0.45
CA PHE A 152 -13.87 -13.32 -0.47
C PHE A 152 -14.36 -12.82 -1.83
N GLU A 153 -13.75 -11.80 -2.39
CA GLU A 153 -14.12 -11.23 -3.71
C GLU A 153 -13.95 -12.26 -4.85
N LEU A 154 -12.87 -13.05 -4.82
CA LEU A 154 -12.64 -14.09 -5.83
C LEU A 154 -13.68 -15.24 -5.75
N ASN A 155 -14.22 -15.54 -4.57
CA ASN A 155 -15.25 -16.57 -4.42
C ASN A 155 -16.68 -16.06 -4.63
N ALA A 156 -16.88 -14.75 -4.76
CA ALA A 156 -18.19 -14.13 -4.97
C ALA A 156 -18.58 -14.03 -6.46
N ASN A 157 -17.63 -14.23 -7.38
CA ASN A 157 -17.79 -14.24 -8.82
C ASN A 157 -17.77 -15.65 -9.37
#